data_9642e548dbc4ae0bfdfef34e9f9de6b9
#
_entry.id   9642e548dbc4ae0bfdfef34e9f9de6b9
#
_cell.length_a   1.000
_cell.length_b   1.000
_cell.length_c   1.000
_cell.angle_alpha   90.00
_cell.angle_beta   90.00
_cell.angle_gamma   90.00
#
_symmetry.space_group_name_H-M   'P 1'
#
loop_
_entity.id
_entity.type
_entity.pdbx_description
1 polymer ?
#
loop_
_entity_poly.entity_id
_entity_poly.type
_entity_poly.pdbx_seq_one_letter_code
_entity_poly.pdbx_strand_id
1 'polypeptide(L)'
;MKNQAHPIIVVKRRKAKSHGAAHGSWKIAYADFMTAMMAFFLVMWLISISSPKELIQIAEYFRTPLATAVTGGDRISNSESPIPGGGDDYTQSQGEVNKQPNIEELKKRMEQSRLRKLRGDLDQLIESDPKLRALRPHLKIDLVQEGLRIQIIDSQNRPMFRTGSADVEPYMRDILRAIAPVLNGIPNRISLSGHTDDFPYASGEKGYSNWELSADRANASRRELMVGGLNGGKVLRVVGMAATMRLSDRGPDDAVNRRISLLVLNKQAEQAILHENAESQNEPVSALEEPEVAPQVSVSTMPSAEPR
;
A
#
# COMPACT_ATOMS: atom_id res chain seq x y z
N MET A 1 43.07 -88.70 -72.56
CA MET A 1 42.78 -87.28 -72.31
C MET A 1 41.43 -87.15 -71.56
N LYS A 2 41.45 -86.82 -70.25
CA LYS A 2 40.23 -86.69 -69.41
C LYS A 2 39.72 -85.28 -69.52
N ASN A 3 38.51 -85.11 -70.11
CA ASN A 3 37.80 -83.83 -70.04
C ASN A 3 37.25 -83.57 -68.62
N GLN A 4 37.79 -82.56 -67.95
CA GLN A 4 37.25 -82.09 -66.75
C GLN A 4 36.12 -81.04 -67.02
N ALA A 5 34.87 -81.45 -66.73
CA ALA A 5 33.74 -80.55 -66.80
C ALA A 5 33.76 -79.64 -65.58
N HIS A 6 33.88 -78.31 -65.76
CA HIS A 6 33.79 -77.35 -64.70
C HIS A 6 32.33 -77.19 -64.19
N PRO A 7 32.06 -77.23 -62.90
CA PRO A 7 30.71 -77.05 -62.40
C PRO A 7 30.26 -75.58 -62.55
N ILE A 8 29.10 -75.41 -63.22
CA ILE A 8 28.49 -74.08 -63.36
C ILE A 8 27.78 -73.75 -62.03
N ILE A 9 28.33 -72.79 -61.30
CA ILE A 9 27.71 -72.29 -60.05
C ILE A 9 26.65 -71.22 -60.43
N VAL A 10 25.37 -71.58 -60.36
CA VAL A 10 24.25 -70.63 -60.54
C VAL A 10 23.99 -69.94 -59.26
N VAL A 11 24.49 -68.71 -59.12
CA VAL A 11 24.19 -67.81 -57.94
C VAL A 11 22.84 -67.16 -58.24
N LYS A 12 21.80 -67.67 -57.56
CA LYS A 12 20.47 -67.04 -57.55
C LYS A 12 20.51 -65.78 -56.66
N ARG A 13 20.73 -64.59 -57.24
CA ARG A 13 20.59 -63.33 -56.55
C ARG A 13 19.13 -63.14 -56.07
N ARG A 14 18.88 -63.19 -54.75
CA ARG A 14 17.62 -62.78 -54.20
C ARG A 14 17.47 -61.26 -54.44
N LYS A 15 16.44 -60.87 -55.21
CA LYS A 15 16.03 -59.46 -55.31
C LYS A 15 15.74 -58.99 -53.89
N ALA A 16 16.52 -57.99 -53.42
CA ALA A 16 16.17 -57.24 -52.19
C ALA A 16 14.73 -56.75 -52.34
N LYS A 17 13.85 -57.14 -51.41
CA LYS A 17 12.53 -56.51 -51.32
C LYS A 17 12.79 -55.04 -51.20
N SER A 18 12.43 -54.28 -52.23
CA SER A 18 12.28 -52.83 -52.15
C SER A 18 11.35 -52.58 -50.96
N HIS A 19 11.91 -52.11 -49.86
CA HIS A 19 11.07 -51.49 -48.83
C HIS A 19 10.32 -50.39 -49.55
N GLY A 20 8.99 -50.55 -49.67
CA GLY A 20 8.12 -49.56 -50.29
C GLY A 20 8.47 -48.20 -49.71
N ALA A 21 8.74 -47.28 -50.63
CA ALA A 21 9.07 -45.87 -50.26
C ALA A 21 8.15 -45.44 -49.15
N ALA A 22 8.75 -44.84 -48.09
CA ALA A 22 8.07 -44.37 -46.94
C ALA A 22 7.14 -43.19 -47.32
N HIS A 23 6.03 -43.52 -48.03
CA HIS A 23 5.00 -42.56 -48.43
C HIS A 23 4.19 -41.99 -47.23
N GLY A 24 4.56 -42.32 -46.00
CA GLY A 24 3.90 -41.85 -44.77
C GLY A 24 4.69 -40.85 -43.91
N SER A 25 6.03 -40.75 -44.12
CA SER A 25 6.86 -39.94 -43.22
C SER A 25 6.55 -38.43 -43.25
N TRP A 26 6.16 -37.90 -44.40
CA TRP A 26 5.72 -36.50 -44.49
C TRP A 26 4.41 -36.22 -43.73
N LYS A 27 3.48 -37.23 -43.65
CA LYS A 27 2.25 -37.11 -42.86
C LYS A 27 2.52 -37.02 -41.39
N ILE A 28 3.55 -37.73 -40.88
CA ILE A 28 3.96 -37.65 -39.47
C ILE A 28 4.57 -36.30 -39.20
N ALA A 29 5.44 -35.79 -40.06
CA ALA A 29 6.01 -34.44 -39.93
C ALA A 29 4.94 -33.33 -39.99
N TYR A 30 3.96 -33.51 -40.91
CA TYR A 30 2.82 -32.59 -40.99
C TYR A 30 1.93 -32.63 -39.74
N ALA A 31 1.65 -33.83 -39.21
CA ALA A 31 0.88 -33.98 -37.98
C ALA A 31 1.61 -33.35 -36.79
N ASP A 32 2.92 -33.55 -36.68
CA ASP A 32 3.74 -32.92 -35.63
C ASP A 32 3.73 -31.37 -35.71
N PHE A 33 3.89 -30.84 -36.92
CA PHE A 33 3.77 -29.41 -37.17
C PHE A 33 2.39 -28.87 -36.79
N MET A 34 1.31 -29.54 -37.12
CA MET A 34 -0.05 -29.13 -36.81
C MET A 34 -0.32 -29.16 -35.29
N THR A 35 0.20 -30.19 -34.60
CA THR A 35 0.07 -30.26 -33.13
C THR A 35 0.88 -29.15 -32.42
N ALA A 36 2.09 -28.87 -32.91
CA ALA A 36 2.89 -27.76 -32.41
C ALA A 36 2.21 -26.39 -32.64
N MET A 37 1.63 -26.18 -33.83
CA MET A 37 0.86 -24.99 -34.14
C MET A 37 -0.37 -24.84 -33.24
N MET A 38 -1.10 -25.92 -32.98
CA MET A 38 -2.25 -25.95 -32.07
C MET A 38 -1.83 -25.61 -30.65
N ALA A 39 -0.75 -26.22 -30.15
CA ALA A 39 -0.22 -25.93 -28.84
C ALA A 39 0.20 -24.46 -28.69
N PHE A 40 0.90 -23.92 -29.70
CA PHE A 40 1.28 -22.53 -29.76
C PHE A 40 0.05 -21.58 -29.71
N PHE A 41 -0.97 -21.90 -30.49
CA PHE A 41 -2.20 -21.10 -30.52
C PHE A 41 -2.94 -21.14 -29.20
N LEU A 42 -3.00 -22.31 -28.54
CA LEU A 42 -3.59 -22.44 -27.20
C LEU A 42 -2.84 -21.60 -26.16
N VAL A 43 -1.51 -21.60 -26.19
CA VAL A 43 -0.70 -20.76 -25.30
C VAL A 43 -0.94 -19.27 -25.56
N MET A 44 -0.93 -18.85 -26.83
CA MET A 44 -1.21 -17.46 -27.19
C MET A 44 -2.62 -17.03 -26.81
N TRP A 45 -3.61 -17.92 -26.97
CA TRP A 45 -4.97 -17.67 -26.54
C TRP A 45 -5.08 -17.53 -25.02
N LEU A 46 -4.41 -18.42 -24.27
CA LEU A 46 -4.36 -18.35 -22.80
C LEU A 46 -3.74 -17.04 -22.33
N ILE A 47 -2.63 -16.61 -22.94
CA ILE A 47 -1.98 -15.35 -22.63
C ILE A 47 -2.90 -14.15 -22.94
N SER A 48 -3.67 -14.21 -24.02
CA SER A 48 -4.59 -13.14 -24.43
C SER A 48 -5.78 -12.95 -23.48
N ILE A 49 -6.21 -14.02 -22.79
CA ILE A 49 -7.31 -13.97 -21.81
C ILE A 49 -6.80 -13.61 -20.42
N SER A 50 -5.54 -13.87 -20.12
CA SER A 50 -4.96 -13.66 -18.79
C SER A 50 -4.89 -12.18 -18.44
N SER A 51 -5.22 -11.84 -17.20
CA SER A 51 -5.08 -10.49 -16.68
C SER A 51 -3.59 -10.09 -16.59
N PRO A 52 -3.25 -8.78 -16.65
CA PRO A 52 -1.87 -8.32 -16.51
C PRO A 52 -1.17 -8.81 -15.22
N LYS A 53 -1.92 -9.04 -14.15
CA LYS A 53 -1.41 -9.57 -12.88
C LYS A 53 -0.99 -11.04 -13.00
N GLU A 54 -1.78 -11.84 -13.69
CA GLU A 54 -1.48 -13.26 -13.93
C GLU A 54 -0.30 -13.45 -14.88
N LEU A 55 -0.17 -12.59 -15.89
CA LEU A 55 0.99 -12.59 -16.80
C LEU A 55 2.30 -12.32 -16.08
N ILE A 56 2.31 -11.39 -15.11
CA ILE A 56 3.50 -11.11 -14.28
C ILE A 56 3.85 -12.33 -13.43
N GLN A 57 2.87 -13.03 -12.84
CA GLN A 57 3.11 -14.25 -12.07
C GLN A 57 3.68 -15.39 -12.91
N ILE A 58 3.17 -15.57 -14.12
CA ILE A 58 3.69 -16.57 -15.07
C ILE A 58 5.13 -16.23 -15.48
N ALA A 59 5.40 -14.96 -15.80
CA ALA A 59 6.76 -14.51 -16.15
C ALA A 59 7.75 -14.70 -14.99
N GLU A 60 7.33 -14.48 -13.75
CA GLU A 60 8.15 -14.65 -12.56
C GLU A 60 8.43 -16.14 -12.27
N TYR A 61 7.47 -17.03 -12.52
CA TYR A 61 7.66 -18.47 -12.44
C TYR A 61 8.76 -18.97 -13.38
N PHE A 62 8.84 -18.44 -14.61
CA PHE A 62 9.90 -18.81 -15.57
C PHE A 62 11.25 -18.11 -15.30
N ARG A 63 11.26 -17.00 -14.59
CA ARG A 63 12.51 -16.30 -14.19
C ARG A 63 13.25 -16.99 -13.05
N THR A 64 12.53 -17.56 -12.12
CA THR A 64 13.08 -18.14 -10.89
C THR A 64 14.01 -19.34 -11.13
N PRO A 65 13.67 -20.32 -12.00
CA PRO A 65 14.57 -21.44 -12.28
C PRO A 65 15.85 -21.05 -13.01
N LEU A 66 15.78 -20.04 -13.89
CA LEU A 66 16.95 -19.54 -14.62
C LEU A 66 17.93 -18.80 -13.71
N ALA A 67 17.43 -18.03 -12.74
CA ALA A 67 18.27 -17.35 -11.78
C ALA A 67 19.01 -18.32 -10.84
N THR A 68 18.35 -19.39 -10.39
CA THR A 68 18.97 -20.45 -9.56
C THR A 68 19.94 -21.31 -10.35
N ALA A 69 19.70 -21.55 -11.64
CA ALA A 69 20.62 -22.33 -12.47
C ALA A 69 21.89 -21.57 -12.85
N VAL A 70 21.82 -20.24 -12.97
CA VAL A 70 22.96 -19.40 -13.39
C VAL A 70 23.80 -18.91 -12.20
N THR A 71 23.21 -18.70 -11.01
CA THR A 71 23.92 -18.17 -9.84
C THR A 71 24.42 -19.23 -8.86
N GLY A 72 24.29 -20.52 -9.14
CA GLY A 72 24.79 -21.61 -8.26
C GLY A 72 24.26 -21.41 -6.84
N GLY A 73 22.98 -21.75 -6.63
CA GLY A 73 22.14 -21.54 -5.45
C GLY A 73 22.87 -21.22 -4.15
N ASP A 74 22.60 -20.03 -3.63
CA ASP A 74 23.05 -19.63 -2.32
C ASP A 74 22.31 -20.45 -1.26
N ARG A 75 23.09 -21.16 -0.45
CA ARG A 75 22.60 -22.12 0.55
C ARG A 75 21.92 -21.38 1.69
N ILE A 76 20.62 -21.20 1.63
CA ILE A 76 19.81 -20.91 2.81
C ILE A 76 18.72 -21.97 2.95
N SER A 77 19.12 -23.18 3.32
CA SER A 77 18.25 -24.10 4.02
C SER A 77 19.12 -24.97 4.95
N ASN A 78 18.83 -24.92 6.24
CA ASN A 78 19.30 -25.86 7.24
C ASN A 78 18.62 -27.22 7.01
N SER A 79 18.93 -27.92 5.93
CA SER A 79 18.59 -29.32 5.77
C SER A 79 19.88 -30.10 5.64
N GLU A 80 20.15 -30.91 6.65
CA GLU A 80 21.18 -31.93 6.67
C GLU A 80 20.85 -33.02 5.61
N SER A 81 21.11 -32.74 4.35
CA SER A 81 21.09 -33.75 3.31
C SER A 81 22.52 -34.10 2.96
N PRO A 82 22.95 -35.39 3.06
CA PRO A 82 24.35 -35.79 2.86
C PRO A 82 24.77 -35.81 1.39
N ILE A 83 23.92 -35.37 0.45
CA ILE A 83 24.23 -35.34 -0.99
C ILE A 83 24.16 -33.90 -1.49
N PRO A 84 25.29 -33.30 -1.93
CA PRO A 84 25.28 -31.97 -2.54
C PRO A 84 24.57 -32.03 -3.91
N GLY A 85 23.38 -31.42 -4.03
CA GLY A 85 22.63 -31.35 -5.28
C GLY A 85 21.40 -32.25 -5.38
N GLY A 86 21.04 -32.99 -4.31
CA GLY A 86 19.77 -33.73 -4.24
C GLY A 86 18.61 -32.76 -3.99
N GLY A 87 17.80 -32.50 -5.00
CA GLY A 87 16.54 -31.78 -4.85
C GLY A 87 15.55 -32.60 -4.03
N ASP A 88 14.68 -31.92 -3.30
CA ASP A 88 13.60 -32.54 -2.51
C ASP A 88 12.77 -33.49 -3.36
N ASP A 89 12.50 -34.67 -2.79
CA ASP A 89 11.72 -35.74 -3.41
C ASP A 89 10.29 -35.24 -3.69
N TYR A 90 9.92 -35.15 -4.96
CA TYR A 90 8.63 -34.68 -5.46
C TYR A 90 7.42 -35.54 -5.02
N THR A 91 7.66 -36.65 -4.31
CA THR A 91 6.59 -37.60 -3.93
C THR A 91 5.96 -37.32 -2.55
N GLN A 92 6.51 -36.41 -1.74
CA GLN A 92 5.98 -36.14 -0.39
C GLN A 92 5.21 -34.83 -0.21
N SER A 93 5.02 -34.01 -1.23
CA SER A 93 4.23 -32.76 -1.11
C SER A 93 2.86 -32.86 -1.79
N GLN A 94 2.08 -33.90 -1.48
CA GLN A 94 0.64 -33.84 -1.70
C GLN A 94 0.02 -33.03 -0.56
N GLY A 95 -0.24 -31.75 -0.79
CA GLY A 95 -1.17 -30.98 0.03
C GLY A 95 -0.80 -29.57 0.44
N GLU A 96 0.46 -29.15 0.39
CA GLU A 96 0.78 -27.73 0.61
C GLU A 96 1.13 -27.07 -0.71
N VAL A 97 0.18 -26.31 -1.23
CA VAL A 97 0.49 -25.28 -2.21
C VAL A 97 1.55 -24.40 -1.55
N ASN A 98 2.81 -24.51 -1.97
CA ASN A 98 3.88 -23.58 -1.65
C ASN A 98 3.38 -22.20 -2.13
N LYS A 99 2.63 -21.51 -1.28
CA LYS A 99 2.32 -20.10 -1.47
C LYS A 99 3.67 -19.40 -1.40
N GLN A 100 4.28 -19.19 -2.56
CA GLN A 100 5.37 -18.20 -2.63
C GLN A 100 4.83 -16.98 -1.89
N PRO A 101 5.52 -16.50 -0.86
CA PRO A 101 4.99 -15.41 -0.07
C PRO A 101 4.80 -14.26 -1.03
N ASN A 102 3.53 -13.86 -1.20
CA ASN A 102 3.18 -12.74 -2.04
C ASN A 102 4.04 -11.55 -1.58
N ILE A 103 4.82 -10.96 -2.49
CA ILE A 103 5.75 -9.86 -2.17
C ILE A 103 5.01 -8.75 -1.43
N GLU A 104 3.72 -8.56 -1.74
CA GLU A 104 2.86 -7.62 -1.02
C GLU A 104 2.61 -8.04 0.44
N GLU A 105 2.39 -9.34 0.69
CA GLU A 105 2.24 -9.85 2.06
C GLU A 105 3.54 -9.71 2.87
N LEU A 106 4.69 -9.99 2.26
CA LEU A 106 5.99 -9.79 2.90
C LEU A 106 6.20 -8.32 3.24
N LYS A 107 5.95 -7.41 2.30
CA LYS A 107 6.03 -5.96 2.54
C LYS A 107 5.10 -5.54 3.68
N LYS A 108 3.87 -6.03 3.69
CA LYS A 108 2.89 -5.76 4.75
C LYS A 108 3.34 -6.29 6.11
N ARG A 109 3.88 -7.51 6.17
CA ARG A 109 4.43 -8.09 7.42
C ARG A 109 5.63 -7.30 7.93
N MET A 110 6.55 -6.90 7.04
CA MET A 110 7.70 -6.07 7.40
C MET A 110 7.27 -4.70 7.92
N GLU A 111 6.29 -4.08 7.31
CA GLU A 111 5.73 -2.81 7.76
C GLU A 111 5.06 -2.92 9.13
N GLN A 112 4.23 -3.95 9.33
CA GLN A 112 3.63 -4.23 10.64
C GLN A 112 4.70 -4.47 11.72
N SER A 113 5.78 -5.16 11.38
CA SER A 113 6.91 -5.37 12.30
C SER A 113 7.57 -4.04 12.67
N ARG A 114 7.78 -3.13 11.71
CA ARG A 114 8.31 -1.77 11.97
C ARG A 114 7.40 -0.96 12.89
N LEU A 115 6.09 -1.00 12.64
CA LEU A 115 5.11 -0.28 13.47
C LEU A 115 5.05 -0.86 14.90
N ARG A 116 5.17 -2.19 15.07
CA ARG A 116 5.28 -2.82 16.38
C ARG A 116 6.57 -2.42 17.11
N LYS A 117 7.69 -2.36 16.37
CA LYS A 117 8.95 -1.88 16.94
C LYS A 117 8.83 -0.43 17.39
N LEU A 118 8.29 0.44 16.54
CA LEU A 118 8.03 1.84 16.89
C LEU A 118 7.19 1.97 18.16
N ARG A 119 6.13 1.15 18.29
CA ARG A 119 5.33 1.12 19.53
C ARG A 119 6.19 0.76 20.73
N GLY A 120 7.03 -0.29 20.62
CA GLY A 120 7.96 -0.68 21.69
C GLY A 120 8.94 0.42 22.06
N ASP A 121 9.53 1.09 21.06
CA ASP A 121 10.46 2.20 21.26
C ASP A 121 9.77 3.39 21.99
N LEU A 122 8.51 3.69 21.64
CA LEU A 122 7.71 4.70 22.31
C LEU A 122 7.34 4.31 23.77
N ASP A 123 6.90 3.07 23.97
CA ASP A 123 6.61 2.56 25.31
C ASP A 123 7.87 2.59 26.19
N GLN A 124 9.04 2.20 25.66
CA GLN A 124 10.32 2.27 26.35
C GLN A 124 10.72 3.71 26.69
N LEU A 125 10.54 4.65 25.74
CA LEU A 125 10.80 6.07 25.99
C LEU A 125 9.93 6.59 27.15
N ILE A 126 8.64 6.26 27.13
CA ILE A 126 7.69 6.69 28.18
C ILE A 126 8.08 6.13 29.54
N GLU A 127 8.53 4.86 29.59
CA GLU A 127 8.92 4.23 30.85
C GLU A 127 10.29 4.72 31.38
N SER A 128 11.20 5.09 30.49
CA SER A 128 12.56 5.55 30.85
C SER A 128 12.60 6.97 31.42
N ASP A 129 11.69 7.83 30.97
CA ASP A 129 11.59 9.22 31.47
C ASP A 129 10.54 9.34 32.56
N PRO A 130 10.93 9.68 33.83
CA PRO A 130 9.98 9.84 34.95
C PRO A 130 8.86 10.85 34.66
N LYS A 131 9.14 11.90 33.88
CA LYS A 131 8.13 12.90 33.49
C LYS A 131 7.10 12.31 32.56
N LEU A 132 7.52 11.58 31.54
CA LEU A 132 6.63 10.93 30.59
C LEU A 132 5.85 9.78 31.21
N ARG A 133 6.48 9.01 32.13
CA ARG A 133 5.81 7.95 32.89
C ARG A 133 4.63 8.48 33.69
N ALA A 134 4.75 9.63 34.32
CA ALA A 134 3.64 10.28 35.03
C ALA A 134 2.48 10.68 34.09
N LEU A 135 2.73 10.77 32.80
CA LEU A 135 1.75 11.13 31.76
C LEU A 135 1.19 9.91 31.01
N ARG A 136 1.65 8.70 31.35
CA ARG A 136 1.20 7.44 30.71
C ARG A 136 -0.32 7.28 30.64
N PRO A 137 -1.12 7.68 31.67
CA PRO A 137 -2.58 7.59 31.60
C PRO A 137 -3.24 8.46 30.53
N HIS A 138 -2.54 9.50 30.07
CA HIS A 138 -3.00 10.40 29.00
C HIS A 138 -2.58 9.95 27.61
N LEU A 139 -1.74 8.92 27.51
CA LEU A 139 -1.20 8.40 26.25
C LEU A 139 -1.79 7.04 25.94
N LYS A 140 -2.46 6.94 24.80
CA LYS A 140 -2.96 5.68 24.25
C LYS A 140 -2.29 5.38 22.93
N ILE A 141 -1.63 4.20 22.84
CA ILE A 141 -0.86 3.78 21.66
C ILE A 141 -1.41 2.46 21.18
N ASP A 142 -2.09 2.47 20.02
CA ASP A 142 -2.77 1.31 19.46
C ASP A 142 -2.35 1.07 18.01
N LEU A 143 -2.18 -0.21 17.65
CA LEU A 143 -2.10 -0.61 16.26
C LEU A 143 -3.51 -0.67 15.68
N VAL A 144 -3.73 0.07 14.60
CA VAL A 144 -5.00 0.10 13.85
C VAL A 144 -4.78 -0.33 12.42
N GLN A 145 -5.85 -0.47 11.65
CA GLN A 145 -5.77 -0.92 10.26
C GLN A 145 -4.93 0.03 9.38
N GLU A 146 -5.00 1.34 9.63
CA GLU A 146 -4.28 2.36 8.88
C GLU A 146 -2.83 2.57 9.34
N GLY A 147 -2.42 1.98 10.48
CA GLY A 147 -1.07 2.13 11.03
C GLY A 147 -0.96 2.10 12.54
N LEU A 148 -0.11 2.96 13.11
CA LEU A 148 0.04 3.13 14.57
C LEU A 148 -0.60 4.44 14.99
N ARG A 149 -1.61 4.37 15.84
CA ARG A 149 -2.32 5.52 16.41
C ARG A 149 -1.78 5.84 17.79
N ILE A 150 -1.33 7.07 17.97
CA ILE A 150 -0.89 7.64 19.23
C ILE A 150 -1.90 8.71 19.57
N GLN A 151 -2.63 8.55 20.65
CA GLN A 151 -3.61 9.52 21.13
C GLN A 151 -3.12 10.14 22.43
N ILE A 152 -3.14 11.46 22.48
CA ILE A 152 -2.94 12.23 23.70
C ILE A 152 -4.32 12.72 24.11
N ILE A 153 -4.75 12.27 25.28
CA ILE A 153 -6.12 12.42 25.76
C ILE A 153 -6.14 13.43 26.91
N ASP A 154 -7.09 14.34 26.85
CA ASP A 154 -7.30 15.33 27.87
C ASP A 154 -7.96 14.72 29.12
N SER A 155 -7.77 15.37 30.26
CA SER A 155 -8.50 15.09 31.50
C SER A 155 -8.97 16.38 32.17
N GLN A 156 -10.01 16.27 33.00
CA GLN A 156 -10.58 17.42 33.69
C GLN A 156 -9.55 18.16 34.59
N ASN A 157 -8.60 17.39 35.14
CA ASN A 157 -7.60 17.97 36.08
C ASN A 157 -6.31 18.40 35.39
N ARG A 158 -6.14 18.11 34.09
CA ARG A 158 -4.91 18.39 33.35
C ARG A 158 -5.20 18.63 31.88
N PRO A 159 -5.67 19.84 31.53
CA PRO A 159 -6.00 20.17 30.14
C PRO A 159 -4.77 20.24 29.26
N MET A 160 -4.83 19.70 28.03
CA MET A 160 -3.73 19.72 27.04
C MET A 160 -3.49 21.11 26.46
N PHE A 161 -4.56 21.91 26.39
CA PHE A 161 -4.55 23.26 25.86
C PHE A 161 -5.26 24.19 26.85
N ARG A 162 -4.90 25.45 26.80
CA ARG A 162 -5.65 26.48 27.54
C ARG A 162 -7.11 26.47 27.08
N THR A 163 -8.04 26.65 27.98
CA THR A 163 -9.48 26.65 27.70
C THR A 163 -9.83 27.62 26.57
N GLY A 164 -10.56 27.12 25.56
CA GLY A 164 -10.97 27.89 24.39
C GLY A 164 -9.81 28.35 23.47
N SER A 165 -8.59 27.83 23.65
CA SER A 165 -7.40 28.25 22.91
C SER A 165 -6.68 27.03 22.30
N ALA A 166 -5.81 27.31 21.35
CA ALA A 166 -4.81 26.38 20.82
C ALA A 166 -3.43 26.49 21.50
N ASP A 167 -3.34 27.28 22.59
CA ASP A 167 -2.10 27.37 23.37
C ASP A 167 -1.81 26.06 24.07
N VAL A 168 -0.68 25.46 23.72
CA VAL A 168 -0.27 24.13 24.22
C VAL A 168 0.25 24.27 25.66
N GLU A 169 -0.26 23.45 26.57
CA GLU A 169 0.23 23.40 27.94
C GLU A 169 1.65 22.81 28.05
N PRO A 170 2.48 23.22 29.03
CA PRO A 170 3.88 22.80 29.10
C PRO A 170 4.09 21.28 29.05
N TYR A 171 3.29 20.50 29.80
CA TYR A 171 3.43 19.07 29.83
C TYR A 171 3.14 18.41 28.48
N MET A 172 2.19 18.94 27.70
CA MET A 172 1.86 18.50 26.36
C MET A 172 3.01 18.78 25.38
N ARG A 173 3.68 19.95 25.54
CA ARG A 173 4.90 20.27 24.77
C ARG A 173 5.99 19.23 25.04
N ASP A 174 6.20 18.90 26.33
CA ASP A 174 7.22 17.91 26.71
C ASP A 174 6.94 16.54 26.06
N ILE A 175 5.69 16.08 26.06
CA ILE A 175 5.29 14.84 25.36
C ILE A 175 5.61 14.94 23.88
N LEU A 176 5.09 15.97 23.19
CA LEU A 176 5.24 16.10 21.74
C LEU A 176 6.71 16.19 21.32
N ARG A 177 7.51 16.97 22.06
CA ARG A 177 8.94 17.10 21.78
C ARG A 177 9.72 15.84 22.05
N ALA A 178 9.36 15.06 23.08
CA ALA A 178 10.02 13.80 23.40
C ALA A 178 9.75 12.69 22.38
N ILE A 179 8.52 12.60 21.82
CA ILE A 179 8.18 11.58 20.84
C ILE A 179 8.69 11.91 19.43
N ALA A 180 8.95 13.17 19.12
CA ALA A 180 9.33 13.63 17.79
C ALA A 180 10.58 12.92 17.21
N PRO A 181 11.71 12.77 17.96
CA PRO A 181 12.88 12.05 17.46
C PRO A 181 12.60 10.57 17.12
N VAL A 182 11.78 9.90 17.95
CA VAL A 182 11.43 8.48 17.76
C VAL A 182 10.62 8.31 16.47
N LEU A 183 9.71 9.25 16.17
CA LEU A 183 8.94 9.24 14.93
C LEU A 183 9.79 9.44 13.67
N ASN A 184 10.97 10.03 13.78
CA ASN A 184 11.91 10.13 12.65
C ASN A 184 12.55 8.79 12.28
N GLY A 185 12.63 7.84 13.21
CA GLY A 185 13.29 6.54 13.03
C GLY A 185 12.65 5.63 11.98
N ILE A 186 11.44 5.94 11.52
CA ILE A 186 10.72 5.17 10.50
C ILE A 186 10.42 6.01 9.27
N PRO A 187 10.30 5.41 8.06
CA PRO A 187 10.04 6.15 6.82
C PRO A 187 8.58 6.64 6.67
N ASN A 188 7.66 6.14 7.51
CA ASN A 188 6.23 6.36 7.40
C ASN A 188 5.87 7.85 7.59
N ARG A 189 4.82 8.31 6.89
CA ARG A 189 4.25 9.64 7.07
C ARG A 189 3.21 9.65 8.17
N ILE A 190 2.88 10.85 8.65
CA ILE A 190 2.02 11.06 9.81
C ILE A 190 0.83 11.94 9.40
N SER A 191 -0.36 11.55 9.85
CA SER A 191 -1.57 12.37 9.81
C SER A 191 -1.87 12.84 11.25
N LEU A 192 -2.05 14.13 11.46
CA LEU A 192 -2.48 14.69 12.75
C LEU A 192 -3.96 15.04 12.68
N SER A 193 -4.72 14.70 13.72
CA SER A 193 -6.09 15.15 13.88
C SER A 193 -6.36 15.69 15.28
N GLY A 194 -7.10 16.80 15.33
CA GLY A 194 -7.58 17.40 16.55
C GLY A 194 -9.06 17.11 16.75
N HIS A 195 -9.46 16.87 17.99
CA HIS A 195 -10.83 16.59 18.38
C HIS A 195 -11.21 17.47 19.57
N THR A 196 -12.48 17.90 19.62
CA THR A 196 -13.10 18.61 20.74
C THR A 196 -14.19 17.75 21.37
N ASP A 197 -14.66 18.18 22.54
CA ASP A 197 -15.94 17.76 23.08
C ASP A 197 -17.10 18.47 22.34
N ASP A 198 -18.33 18.15 22.72
CA ASP A 198 -19.54 18.68 22.09
C ASP A 198 -19.99 20.05 22.68
N PHE A 199 -19.25 20.60 23.65
CA PHE A 199 -19.54 21.94 24.16
C PHE A 199 -19.39 22.96 23.05
N PRO A 200 -20.44 23.78 22.78
CA PRO A 200 -20.35 24.79 21.75
C PRO A 200 -19.29 25.83 22.13
N TYR A 201 -18.51 26.26 21.15
CA TYR A 201 -17.56 27.34 21.35
C TYR A 201 -18.28 28.66 21.73
N ALA A 202 -17.65 29.53 22.50
CA ALA A 202 -18.27 30.73 23.06
C ALA A 202 -18.93 31.67 22.03
N SER A 203 -18.41 31.71 20.79
CA SER A 203 -18.99 32.48 19.67
C SER A 203 -20.08 31.74 18.89
N GLY A 204 -20.45 30.51 19.30
CA GLY A 204 -21.38 29.65 18.55
C GLY A 204 -20.79 29.16 17.23
N GLU A 205 -21.64 28.74 16.31
CA GLU A 205 -21.19 28.24 14.98
C GLU A 205 -20.87 29.37 13.96
N LYS A 206 -21.17 30.64 14.33
CA LYS A 206 -20.93 31.80 13.45
C LYS A 206 -19.51 32.33 13.70
N GLY A 207 -18.61 32.05 12.81
CA GLY A 207 -17.21 32.49 12.88
C GLY A 207 -16.27 31.38 13.37
N TYR A 208 -15.66 31.56 14.54
CA TYR A 208 -14.74 30.55 15.09
C TYR A 208 -15.51 29.51 15.92
N SER A 209 -15.42 28.27 15.55
CA SER A 209 -16.17 27.15 16.12
C SER A 209 -15.24 25.98 16.56
N ASN A 210 -15.82 24.87 16.97
CA ASN A 210 -15.07 23.67 17.28
C ASN A 210 -14.29 23.11 16.08
N TRP A 211 -14.69 23.43 14.86
CA TRP A 211 -13.96 23.05 13.65
C TRP A 211 -12.61 23.75 13.57
N GLU A 212 -12.61 25.07 13.67
CA GLU A 212 -11.40 25.88 13.66
C GLU A 212 -10.52 25.55 14.87
N LEU A 213 -11.11 25.45 16.07
CA LEU A 213 -10.39 25.14 17.30
C LEU A 213 -9.66 23.80 17.20
N SER A 214 -10.32 22.76 16.69
CA SER A 214 -9.71 21.44 16.54
C SER A 214 -8.57 21.43 15.53
N ALA A 215 -8.72 22.17 14.42
CA ALA A 215 -7.68 22.32 13.39
C ALA A 215 -6.47 23.12 13.95
N ASP A 216 -6.71 24.21 14.67
CA ASP A 216 -5.67 25.03 15.27
C ASP A 216 -4.88 24.26 16.34
N ARG A 217 -5.55 23.46 17.15
CA ARG A 217 -4.91 22.57 18.15
C ARG A 217 -4.04 21.52 17.49
N ALA A 218 -4.52 20.90 16.40
CA ALA A 218 -3.72 19.97 15.63
C ALA A 218 -2.49 20.65 15.01
N ASN A 219 -2.64 21.86 14.45
CA ASN A 219 -1.52 22.65 13.94
C ASN A 219 -0.54 23.09 15.02
N ALA A 220 -1.02 23.47 16.20
CA ALA A 220 -0.16 23.80 17.34
C ALA A 220 0.66 22.58 17.76
N SER A 221 0.03 21.39 17.82
CA SER A 221 0.74 20.12 18.11
C SER A 221 1.78 19.80 17.04
N ARG A 222 1.49 20.02 15.76
CA ARG A 222 2.47 19.88 14.67
C ARG A 222 3.67 20.78 14.87
N ARG A 223 3.46 22.06 15.24
CA ARG A 223 4.56 22.99 15.51
C ARG A 223 5.45 22.49 16.65
N GLU A 224 4.88 21.99 17.73
CA GLU A 224 5.64 21.46 18.88
C GLU A 224 6.43 20.19 18.51
N LEU A 225 5.87 19.31 17.68
CA LEU A 225 6.61 18.15 17.13
C LEU A 225 7.81 18.62 16.30
N MET A 226 7.67 19.65 15.46
CA MET A 226 8.78 20.19 14.68
C MET A 226 9.85 20.85 15.55
N VAL A 227 9.46 21.57 16.60
CA VAL A 227 10.40 22.09 17.60
C VAL A 227 11.14 20.95 18.31
N GLY A 228 10.48 19.80 18.54
CA GLY A 228 11.08 18.58 19.04
C GLY A 228 11.97 17.84 18.05
N GLY A 229 12.13 18.35 16.81
CA GLY A 229 13.01 17.79 15.78
C GLY A 229 12.32 16.87 14.78
N LEU A 230 11.00 16.81 14.72
CA LEU A 230 10.30 16.07 13.67
C LEU A 230 10.59 16.68 12.30
N ASN A 231 10.97 15.85 11.33
CA ASN A 231 11.14 16.29 9.95
C ASN A 231 9.79 16.73 9.36
N GLY A 232 9.72 17.97 8.85
CA GLY A 232 8.49 18.56 8.31
C GLY A 232 7.88 17.75 7.15
N GLY A 233 8.71 17.09 6.33
CA GLY A 233 8.25 16.23 5.24
C GLY A 233 7.52 14.95 5.68
N LYS A 234 7.54 14.63 6.97
CA LYS A 234 6.81 13.48 7.52
C LYS A 234 5.33 13.75 7.76
N VAL A 235 4.94 15.01 7.93
CA VAL A 235 3.54 15.37 8.12
C VAL A 235 2.84 15.41 6.76
N LEU A 236 1.92 14.48 6.52
CA LEU A 236 1.17 14.39 5.29
C LEU A 236 -0.04 15.34 5.30
N ARG A 237 -0.79 15.33 6.40
CA ARG A 237 -1.97 16.18 6.56
C ARG A 237 -2.23 16.54 8.02
N VAL A 238 -2.97 17.64 8.22
CA VAL A 238 -3.50 18.06 9.51
C VAL A 238 -5.00 18.29 9.36
N VAL A 239 -5.81 17.71 10.24
CA VAL A 239 -7.27 17.69 10.14
C VAL A 239 -7.91 18.14 11.46
N GLY A 240 -8.86 19.07 11.37
CA GLY A 240 -9.79 19.37 12.45
C GLY A 240 -11.03 18.49 12.33
N MET A 241 -11.40 17.81 13.39
CA MET A 241 -12.52 16.86 13.41
C MET A 241 -13.66 17.33 14.32
N ALA A 242 -13.55 18.47 14.95
CA ALA A 242 -14.51 18.96 15.92
C ALA A 242 -14.98 17.86 16.89
N ALA A 243 -16.27 17.75 17.16
CA ALA A 243 -16.88 16.73 18.01
C ALA A 243 -17.44 15.52 17.22
N THR A 244 -17.13 15.39 15.91
CA THR A 244 -17.73 14.36 15.02
C THR A 244 -17.34 12.93 15.38
N MET A 245 -16.13 12.72 15.91
CA MET A 245 -15.61 11.39 16.24
C MET A 245 -15.48 11.24 17.76
N ARG A 246 -16.53 10.78 18.40
CA ARG A 246 -16.54 10.51 19.84
C ARG A 246 -15.90 9.16 20.17
N LEU A 247 -15.33 9.05 21.37
CA LEU A 247 -14.99 7.75 21.93
C LEU A 247 -16.29 7.10 22.42
N SER A 248 -16.63 5.93 21.88
CA SER A 248 -17.95 5.28 21.96
C SER A 248 -18.51 5.03 23.37
N ASP A 249 -17.64 5.00 24.38
CA ASP A 249 -18.02 4.64 25.75
C ASP A 249 -18.21 5.84 26.67
N ARG A 250 -18.17 7.07 26.11
CA ARG A 250 -18.17 8.31 26.91
C ARG A 250 -19.25 9.27 26.45
N GLY A 251 -19.73 10.07 27.39
CA GLY A 251 -20.69 11.13 27.11
C GLY A 251 -20.14 12.17 26.10
N PRO A 252 -21.01 12.90 25.40
CA PRO A 252 -20.59 13.88 24.41
C PRO A 252 -19.67 14.98 24.99
N ASP A 253 -19.88 15.35 26.26
CA ASP A 253 -19.18 16.40 26.96
C ASP A 253 -17.96 15.93 27.75
N ASP A 254 -17.61 14.63 27.65
CA ASP A 254 -16.48 14.08 28.41
C ASP A 254 -15.15 14.63 27.89
N ALA A 255 -14.28 15.02 28.82
CA ALA A 255 -12.94 15.52 28.54
C ALA A 255 -12.10 14.60 27.66
N VAL A 256 -12.38 13.32 27.70
CA VAL A 256 -11.70 12.27 26.87
C VAL A 256 -11.94 12.48 25.37
N ASN A 257 -13.02 13.17 24.99
CA ASN A 257 -13.28 13.52 23.60
C ASN A 257 -12.28 14.58 23.09
N ARG A 258 -11.80 15.46 23.97
CA ARG A 258 -10.73 16.40 23.65
C ARG A 258 -9.42 15.62 23.57
N ARG A 259 -8.94 15.39 22.37
CA ARG A 259 -7.71 14.63 22.13
C ARG A 259 -6.99 15.08 20.88
N ILE A 260 -5.69 14.86 20.86
CA ILE A 260 -4.87 14.93 19.65
C ILE A 260 -4.51 13.50 19.25
N SER A 261 -4.75 13.17 18.02
CA SER A 261 -4.43 11.87 17.45
C SER A 261 -3.33 12.02 16.39
N LEU A 262 -2.21 11.33 16.60
CA LEU A 262 -1.16 11.17 15.62
C LEU A 262 -1.29 9.76 15.02
N LEU A 263 -1.53 9.67 13.74
CA LEU A 263 -1.60 8.41 13.02
C LEU A 263 -0.36 8.27 12.15
N VAL A 264 0.51 7.34 12.52
CA VAL A 264 1.65 6.93 11.69
C VAL A 264 1.11 5.98 10.62
N LEU A 265 1.03 6.48 9.40
CA LEU A 265 0.35 5.81 8.29
C LEU A 265 1.14 4.60 7.79
N ASN A 266 0.44 3.51 7.50
CA ASN A 266 1.00 2.46 6.66
C ASN A 266 0.96 2.89 5.18
N LYS A 267 1.66 2.16 4.31
CA LYS A 267 1.75 2.49 2.88
C LYS A 267 0.40 2.52 2.18
N GLN A 268 -0.51 1.64 2.56
CA GLN A 268 -1.85 1.58 1.98
C GLN A 268 -2.67 2.83 2.33
N ALA A 269 -2.66 3.26 3.60
CA ALA A 269 -3.35 4.47 4.05
C ALA A 269 -2.70 5.75 3.46
N GLU A 270 -1.36 5.78 3.38
CA GLU A 270 -0.64 6.88 2.72
C GLU A 270 -1.06 7.03 1.26
N GLN A 271 -1.09 5.93 0.51
CA GLN A 271 -1.51 5.93 -0.88
C GLN A 271 -2.98 6.33 -1.05
N ALA A 272 -3.88 5.85 -0.20
CA ALA A 272 -5.29 6.22 -0.26
C ALA A 272 -5.47 7.74 -0.14
N ILE A 273 -4.77 8.40 0.80
CA ILE A 273 -4.82 9.85 0.98
C ILE A 273 -4.23 10.59 -0.23
N LEU A 274 -3.17 10.05 -0.85
CA LEU A 274 -2.53 10.65 -2.02
C LEU A 274 -3.42 10.49 -3.28
N HIS A 275 -4.10 9.35 -3.42
CA HIS A 275 -5.04 9.11 -4.53
C HIS A 275 -6.27 10.00 -4.45
N GLU A 276 -6.84 10.20 -3.26
CA GLU A 276 -7.94 11.14 -3.03
C GLU A 276 -7.61 12.53 -3.60
N ASN A 277 -6.36 12.99 -3.42
CA ASN A 277 -5.90 14.26 -3.97
C ASN A 277 -5.60 14.22 -5.49
N ALA A 278 -5.20 13.08 -6.04
CA ALA A 278 -4.87 12.95 -7.46
C ALA A 278 -6.10 12.85 -8.36
N GLU A 279 -7.16 12.21 -7.90
CA GLU A 279 -8.43 12.12 -8.62
C GLU A 279 -9.09 13.50 -8.76
N SER A 280 -8.99 14.34 -7.72
CA SER A 280 -9.45 15.73 -7.76
C SER A 280 -8.72 16.62 -8.77
N GLN A 281 -7.48 16.25 -9.17
CA GLN A 281 -6.71 17.01 -10.17
C GLN A 281 -6.98 16.58 -11.62
N ASN A 282 -7.58 15.41 -11.81
CA ASN A 282 -7.87 14.85 -13.14
C ASN A 282 -9.27 15.18 -13.65
N GLU A 283 -10.14 15.79 -12.85
CA GLU A 283 -11.37 16.37 -13.38
C GLU A 283 -11.01 17.66 -14.16
N PRO A 284 -11.33 17.70 -15.47
CA PRO A 284 -11.06 18.90 -16.25
C PRO A 284 -11.90 20.04 -15.67
N VAL A 285 -11.24 21.14 -15.30
CA VAL A 285 -11.84 22.41 -14.82
C VAL A 285 -12.78 23.04 -15.88
N SER A 286 -13.04 22.34 -16.98
CA SER A 286 -13.89 22.75 -18.10
C SER A 286 -15.40 22.83 -17.80
N ALA A 287 -15.84 22.55 -16.57
CA ALA A 287 -17.25 22.58 -16.19
C ALA A 287 -17.64 23.77 -15.29
N LEU A 288 -16.74 24.73 -15.09
CA LEU A 288 -17.16 26.03 -14.56
C LEU A 288 -17.64 26.85 -15.75
N GLU A 289 -18.88 26.65 -16.18
CA GLU A 289 -19.60 27.57 -17.03
C GLU A 289 -19.51 28.95 -16.38
N GLU A 290 -18.88 29.89 -17.10
CA GLU A 290 -18.98 31.31 -16.73
C GLU A 290 -20.47 31.65 -16.60
N PRO A 291 -20.90 32.34 -15.53
CA PRO A 291 -22.29 32.74 -15.40
C PRO A 291 -22.63 33.63 -16.61
N GLU A 292 -23.58 33.16 -17.42
CA GLU A 292 -24.13 33.86 -18.55
C GLU A 292 -24.52 35.27 -18.09
N VAL A 293 -23.80 36.27 -18.56
CA VAL A 293 -24.07 37.69 -18.27
C VAL A 293 -25.44 38.00 -18.89
N ALA A 294 -26.43 38.14 -18.03
CA ALA A 294 -27.78 38.54 -18.44
C ALA A 294 -27.73 39.82 -19.33
N PRO A 295 -28.46 39.87 -20.43
CA PRO A 295 -28.44 41.01 -21.36
C PRO A 295 -28.85 42.28 -20.63
N GLN A 296 -27.98 43.28 -20.70
CA GLN A 296 -28.28 44.63 -20.18
C GLN A 296 -29.51 45.16 -20.85
N VAL A 297 -30.59 45.40 -20.08
CA VAL A 297 -31.78 46.09 -20.51
C VAL A 297 -31.39 47.53 -20.86
N SER A 298 -31.43 47.88 -22.14
CA SER A 298 -31.24 49.24 -22.63
C SER A 298 -32.35 50.13 -22.09
N VAL A 299 -31.96 51.03 -21.20
CA VAL A 299 -32.86 52.10 -20.69
C VAL A 299 -33.12 53.05 -21.85
N SER A 300 -34.36 52.96 -22.38
CA SER A 300 -34.89 53.92 -23.37
C SER A 300 -35.00 55.30 -22.70
N THR A 301 -34.26 56.26 -23.22
CA THR A 301 -34.35 57.67 -22.86
C THR A 301 -35.72 58.20 -23.18
N MET A 302 -36.48 58.65 -22.18
CA MET A 302 -37.69 59.43 -22.33
C MET A 302 -37.38 60.87 -22.86
N PRO A 303 -38.15 61.43 -23.80
CA PRO A 303 -37.93 62.81 -24.27
C PRO A 303 -38.41 63.80 -23.19
N SER A 304 -37.60 64.85 -23.00
CA SER A 304 -37.89 66.03 -22.16
C SER A 304 -39.13 66.76 -22.63
N ALA A 305 -40.06 66.93 -21.72
CA ALA A 305 -41.18 67.89 -21.91
C ALA A 305 -40.69 69.30 -21.58
N GLU A 306 -40.82 70.22 -22.55
CA GLU A 306 -40.64 71.67 -22.38
C GLU A 306 -41.74 72.32 -21.50
N PRO A 307 -41.40 73.36 -20.71
CA PRO A 307 -42.37 74.06 -19.90
C PRO A 307 -43.11 75.16 -20.70
N ARG A 308 -44.39 75.24 -20.44
CA ARG A 308 -45.17 76.50 -20.61
C ARG A 308 -45.76 76.92 -19.27
#